data_e884a4abf7006c0ff95a9e965ab722a8
#
_entry.id   e884a4abf7006c0ff95a9e965ab722a8
#
_cell.length_a   1.000
_cell.length_b   1.000
_cell.length_c   1.000
_cell.angle_alpha   90.00
_cell.angle_beta   90.00
_cell.angle_gamma   90.00
#
_symmetry.space_group_name_H-M   'P 1'
#
loop_
_entity.id
_entity.type
_entity.pdbx_description
1 polymer ?
#
loop_
_entity_poly.entity_id
_entity_poly.type
_entity_poly.pdbx_seq_one_letter_code
_entity_poly.pdbx_strand_id
1 'polypeptide(L)'
;MIFISFVILPLLTSPCIEAFKILVFYPFPSLSHQSGIMALTERLVKDGHELFVISPNAVPGLTGHVNYTHVDLSFSYQYIPDENNAEDEGLNMQRIWSKWELPLAWKALARIARKQLQSETFLQFDRRVAAEGINFDLFIVEFYYFPFSCAILRNYTKSAPIITLSSMPTDFLTEETLGSFEHLSFSPSLFSDYTDRMSLLQKLDSWISHYYIVSKLNEELDISVRRYCKEAYGPEYEMIADGCKSRISLSLIASNAMYGFPRLLGPNVIETGPLHIRTPKDLPQDLKNWWMAPKKV
;
A
#
# COMPACT_ATOMS: atom_id res chain seq x y z
N MET A 1 69.07 10.54 -8.31
CA MET A 1 67.89 9.66 -8.26
C MET A 1 66.82 10.33 -7.40
N ILE A 2 65.83 10.94 -8.03
CA ILE A 2 64.74 11.66 -7.32
C ILE A 2 63.56 10.71 -7.28
N PHE A 3 63.22 10.22 -6.08
CA PHE A 3 61.96 9.44 -5.85
C PHE A 3 60.78 10.42 -5.78
N ILE A 4 59.97 10.41 -6.81
CA ILE A 4 58.64 11.09 -6.77
C ILE A 4 57.67 10.12 -6.13
N SER A 5 57.34 10.35 -4.85
CA SER A 5 56.26 9.66 -4.16
C SER A 5 54.92 10.18 -4.69
N PHE A 6 54.24 9.41 -5.52
CA PHE A 6 52.83 9.65 -5.86
C PHE A 6 51.94 9.30 -4.63
N VAL A 7 51.51 10.31 -3.93
CA VAL A 7 50.45 10.18 -2.96
C VAL A 7 49.14 10.07 -3.75
N ILE A 8 48.64 8.85 -3.95
CA ILE A 8 47.29 8.61 -4.44
C ILE A 8 46.34 8.94 -3.30
N LEU A 9 45.77 10.14 -3.32
CA LEU A 9 44.68 10.53 -2.47
C LEU A 9 43.46 9.73 -2.94
N PRO A 10 42.89 8.75 -2.18
CA PRO A 10 41.67 8.15 -2.55
C PRO A 10 40.57 9.23 -2.49
N LEU A 11 40.11 9.68 -3.63
CA LEU A 11 38.85 10.40 -3.72
C LEU A 11 37.76 9.47 -3.17
N LEU A 12 37.43 9.63 -1.90
CA LEU A 12 36.24 9.11 -1.30
C LEU A 12 35.05 9.87 -1.93
N THR A 13 34.72 9.52 -3.15
CA THR A 13 33.41 9.82 -3.71
C THR A 13 32.43 8.93 -2.97
N SER A 14 31.99 9.39 -1.79
CA SER A 14 30.72 8.87 -1.27
C SER A 14 29.74 9.01 -2.41
N PRO A 15 29.03 7.95 -2.84
CA PRO A 15 27.98 8.11 -3.82
C PRO A 15 27.03 9.15 -3.24
N CYS A 16 26.94 10.30 -3.91
CA CYS A 16 25.95 11.31 -3.57
C CYS A 16 24.61 10.64 -3.86
N ILE A 17 23.96 10.11 -2.83
CA ILE A 17 22.62 9.57 -2.98
C ILE A 17 21.77 10.77 -3.32
N GLU A 18 21.32 10.83 -4.56
CA GLU A 18 20.40 11.87 -5.00
C GLU A 18 19.12 11.78 -4.16
N ALA A 19 18.74 12.87 -3.52
CA ALA A 19 17.56 12.93 -2.68
C ALA A 19 16.33 13.00 -3.57
N PHE A 20 15.47 12.00 -3.51
CA PHE A 20 14.20 11.97 -4.24
C PHE A 20 13.07 12.58 -3.41
N LYS A 21 12.11 13.20 -4.11
CA LYS A 21 10.82 13.60 -3.56
C LYS A 21 9.82 12.50 -3.82
N ILE A 22 9.34 11.86 -2.76
CA ILE A 22 8.50 10.68 -2.85
C ILE A 22 7.12 10.99 -2.28
N LEU A 23 6.08 10.80 -3.11
CA LEU A 23 4.70 10.86 -2.65
C LEU A 23 4.26 9.46 -2.23
N VAL A 24 3.62 9.38 -1.06
CA VAL A 24 3.07 8.14 -0.52
C VAL A 24 1.58 8.31 -0.27
N PHE A 25 0.75 7.44 -0.83
CA PHE A 25 -0.68 7.42 -0.60
C PHE A 25 -1.09 6.08 0.02
N TYR A 26 -1.34 6.09 1.31
CA TYR A 26 -1.66 4.88 2.08
C TYR A 26 -2.88 5.13 2.97
N PRO A 27 -4.06 5.26 2.37
CA PRO A 27 -5.23 5.87 3.01
C PRO A 27 -6.05 4.90 3.85
N PHE A 28 -5.78 3.59 3.82
CA PHE A 28 -6.58 2.61 4.55
C PHE A 28 -6.53 2.88 6.06
N PRO A 29 -7.68 3.15 6.72
CA PRO A 29 -7.72 3.47 8.14
C PRO A 29 -7.58 2.20 9.00
N SER A 30 -6.40 1.59 8.93
CA SER A 30 -6.00 0.43 9.73
C SER A 30 -4.50 0.47 9.98
N LEU A 31 -4.08 0.42 11.24
CA LEU A 31 -2.67 0.47 11.61
C LEU A 31 -1.89 -0.73 11.06
N SER A 32 -2.51 -1.91 10.99
CA SER A 32 -1.86 -3.11 10.43
C SER A 32 -1.50 -2.95 8.96
N HIS A 33 -2.37 -2.31 8.17
CA HIS A 33 -2.07 -1.97 6.77
C HIS A 33 -0.93 -0.97 6.66
N GLN A 34 -0.87 0.00 7.55
CA GLN A 34 0.12 1.09 7.49
C GLN A 34 1.50 0.70 8.02
N SER A 35 1.61 -0.37 8.82
CA SER A 35 2.86 -0.73 9.51
C SER A 35 4.06 -0.93 8.56
N GLY A 36 3.86 -1.58 7.42
CA GLY A 36 4.89 -1.81 6.43
C GLY A 36 5.39 -0.52 5.77
N ILE A 37 4.45 0.34 5.35
CA ILE A 37 4.80 1.61 4.71
C ILE A 37 5.43 2.59 5.69
N MET A 38 5.03 2.57 6.97
CA MET A 38 5.66 3.39 8.01
C MET A 38 7.14 3.01 8.17
N ALA A 39 7.46 1.72 8.19
CA ALA A 39 8.83 1.25 8.29
C ALA A 39 9.67 1.65 7.06
N LEU A 40 9.10 1.52 5.86
CA LEU A 40 9.74 1.96 4.62
C LEU A 40 9.95 3.47 4.61
N THR A 41 8.93 4.26 5.00
CA THR A 41 9.01 5.72 5.09
C THR A 41 10.12 6.15 6.04
N GLU A 42 10.19 5.56 7.24
CA GLU A 42 11.25 5.87 8.21
C GLU A 42 12.64 5.60 7.62
N ARG A 43 12.80 4.52 6.88
CA ARG A 43 14.06 4.19 6.24
C ARG A 43 14.43 5.18 5.15
N LEU A 44 13.51 5.51 4.26
CA LEU A 44 13.74 6.45 3.16
C LEU A 44 14.06 7.86 3.65
N VAL A 45 13.39 8.33 4.71
CA VAL A 45 13.72 9.61 5.35
C VAL A 45 15.13 9.60 5.94
N LYS A 46 15.54 8.50 6.60
CA LYS A 46 16.89 8.34 7.13
C LYS A 46 17.96 8.29 6.03
N ASP A 47 17.61 7.78 4.87
CA ASP A 47 18.51 7.76 3.69
C ASP A 47 18.55 9.12 2.97
N GLY A 48 17.83 10.14 3.45
CA GLY A 48 17.90 11.52 2.98
C GLY A 48 16.82 11.90 1.97
N HIS A 49 15.87 11.03 1.64
CA HIS A 49 14.76 11.33 0.74
C HIS A 49 13.71 12.20 1.41
N GLU A 50 13.03 13.06 0.63
CA GLU A 50 11.92 13.89 1.10
C GLU A 50 10.58 13.18 0.84
N LEU A 51 9.81 12.90 1.90
CA LEU A 51 8.58 12.14 1.83
C LEU A 51 7.36 12.98 2.19
N PHE A 52 6.36 12.89 1.32
CA PHE A 52 5.02 13.45 1.49
C PHE A 52 4.04 12.28 1.65
N VAL A 53 3.56 12.07 2.87
CA VAL A 53 2.79 10.88 3.23
C VAL A 53 1.35 11.24 3.54
N ILE A 54 0.44 10.75 2.72
CA ILE A 54 -1.01 10.91 2.85
C ILE A 54 -1.55 9.63 3.48
N SER A 55 -1.83 9.67 4.78
CA SER A 55 -2.24 8.48 5.55
C SER A 55 -3.02 8.86 6.82
N PRO A 56 -3.80 7.92 7.39
CA PRO A 56 -4.50 8.14 8.65
C PRO A 56 -3.58 8.32 9.86
N ASN A 57 -2.38 7.72 9.85
CA ASN A 57 -1.47 7.80 10.98
C ASN A 57 -0.12 8.36 10.54
N ALA A 58 0.42 9.30 11.31
CA ALA A 58 1.78 9.77 11.15
C ALA A 58 2.79 8.66 11.50
N VAL A 59 3.96 8.69 10.85
CA VAL A 59 5.05 7.77 11.17
C VAL A 59 5.66 8.17 12.53
N PRO A 60 5.66 7.26 13.52
CA PRO A 60 6.21 7.57 14.84
C PRO A 60 7.67 8.03 14.74
N GLY A 61 7.99 9.12 15.43
CA GLY A 61 9.34 9.69 15.48
C GLY A 61 9.74 10.58 14.29
N LEU A 62 8.89 10.73 13.26
CA LEU A 62 9.16 11.63 12.13
C LEU A 62 8.40 12.96 12.19
N THR A 63 7.50 13.13 13.15
CA THR A 63 6.76 14.39 13.30
C THR A 63 7.72 15.56 13.49
N GLY A 64 7.64 16.57 12.63
CA GLY A 64 8.54 17.73 12.63
C GLY A 64 9.91 17.49 11.96
N HIS A 65 10.17 16.33 11.39
CA HIS A 65 11.39 16.09 10.61
C HIS A 65 11.34 16.86 9.28
N VAL A 66 12.46 17.50 8.90
CA VAL A 66 12.52 18.41 7.73
C VAL A 66 12.16 17.71 6.42
N ASN A 67 12.45 16.42 6.29
CA ASN A 67 12.21 15.60 5.10
C ASN A 67 10.91 14.79 5.18
N TYR A 68 10.01 15.11 6.10
CA TYR A 68 8.76 14.39 6.28
C TYR A 68 7.57 15.33 6.39
N THR A 69 6.69 15.27 5.43
CA THR A 69 5.40 15.97 5.43
C THR A 69 4.27 14.96 5.57
N HIS A 70 3.46 15.09 6.61
CA HIS A 70 2.28 14.24 6.82
C HIS A 70 1.00 14.98 6.47
N VAL A 71 0.16 14.35 5.65
CA VAL A 71 -1.21 14.77 5.35
C VAL A 71 -2.15 13.88 6.13
N ASP A 72 -2.72 14.42 7.19
CA ASP A 72 -3.50 13.67 8.17
C ASP A 72 -4.89 13.31 7.65
N LEU A 73 -5.15 12.03 7.52
CA LEU A 73 -6.45 11.44 7.19
C LEU A 73 -7.08 10.67 8.36
N SER A 74 -6.66 10.94 9.60
CA SER A 74 -7.10 10.21 10.81
C SER A 74 -8.61 10.26 11.02
N PHE A 75 -9.28 11.32 10.54
CA PHE A 75 -10.74 11.42 10.55
C PHE A 75 -11.43 10.24 9.86
N SER A 76 -10.73 9.55 8.95
CA SER A 76 -11.32 8.43 8.19
C SER A 76 -11.59 7.19 9.05
N TYR A 77 -11.01 7.08 10.23
CA TYR A 77 -11.36 6.02 11.19
C TYR A 77 -12.85 6.04 11.58
N GLN A 78 -13.51 7.19 11.56
CA GLN A 78 -14.96 7.29 11.82
C GLN A 78 -15.82 6.52 10.80
N TYR A 79 -15.27 6.21 9.62
CA TYR A 79 -15.98 5.44 8.59
C TYR A 79 -15.79 3.92 8.74
N ILE A 80 -15.04 3.49 9.75
CA ILE A 80 -14.98 2.10 10.18
C ILE A 80 -15.82 2.01 11.46
N PRO A 81 -17.07 1.53 11.41
CA PRO A 81 -17.90 1.51 12.60
C PRO A 81 -17.38 0.53 13.64
N ASP A 82 -17.48 0.92 14.89
CA ASP A 82 -17.53 0.00 16.00
C ASP A 82 -18.95 -0.58 16.16
N GLU A 83 -19.14 -1.50 17.10
CA GLU A 83 -20.41 -2.24 17.29
C GLU A 83 -21.65 -1.31 17.49
N ASN A 84 -21.44 -0.05 17.87
CA ASN A 84 -22.51 0.86 18.27
C ASN A 84 -22.94 1.84 17.17
N ASN A 85 -22.21 1.94 16.06
CA ASN A 85 -22.45 2.91 14.99
C ASN A 85 -22.74 2.23 13.64
N ALA A 86 -23.62 1.26 13.63
CA ALA A 86 -24.03 0.52 12.43
C ALA A 86 -24.99 1.33 11.53
N GLU A 87 -24.74 2.62 11.28
CA GLU A 87 -25.42 3.32 10.22
C GLU A 87 -24.81 2.96 8.86
N ASP A 88 -25.64 2.69 7.91
CA ASP A 88 -25.54 2.06 6.57
C ASP A 88 -24.32 2.39 5.67
N GLU A 89 -23.35 3.17 6.09
CA GLU A 89 -22.32 3.70 5.19
C GLU A 89 -20.87 3.26 5.47
N GLY A 90 -20.59 2.59 6.57
CA GLY A 90 -19.24 2.21 6.98
C GLY A 90 -18.84 0.78 6.60
N LEU A 91 -17.54 0.51 6.65
CA LEU A 91 -16.99 -0.82 6.55
C LEU A 91 -17.06 -1.51 7.92
N ASN A 92 -18.01 -2.41 8.13
CA ASN A 92 -18.10 -3.16 9.37
C ASN A 92 -17.00 -4.24 9.43
N MET A 93 -15.90 -3.95 10.13
CA MET A 93 -14.77 -4.87 10.28
C MET A 93 -15.04 -6.04 11.23
N GLN A 94 -16.08 -5.98 12.04
CA GLN A 94 -16.47 -7.06 12.97
C GLN A 94 -17.39 -8.08 12.34
N ARG A 95 -18.02 -7.71 11.21
CA ARG A 95 -18.85 -8.62 10.45
C ARG A 95 -17.98 -9.69 9.80
N ILE A 96 -18.36 -10.96 9.97
CA ILE A 96 -17.81 -12.06 9.17
C ILE A 96 -18.45 -11.98 7.78
N TRP A 97 -17.67 -11.56 6.81
CA TRP A 97 -18.10 -11.48 5.41
C TRP A 97 -17.97 -12.84 4.75
N SER A 98 -19.01 -13.31 4.09
CA SER A 98 -18.81 -14.39 3.13
C SER A 98 -17.99 -13.88 1.94
N LYS A 99 -17.25 -14.76 1.29
CA LYS A 99 -16.44 -14.35 0.12
C LYS A 99 -17.27 -13.68 -0.98
N TRP A 100 -18.53 -14.03 -1.11
CA TRP A 100 -19.47 -13.44 -2.10
C TRP A 100 -19.95 -12.04 -1.73
N GLU A 101 -19.82 -11.65 -0.47
CA GLU A 101 -20.19 -10.32 0.04
C GLU A 101 -18.98 -9.36 0.09
N LEU A 102 -17.75 -9.86 -0.04
CA LEU A 102 -16.55 -9.01 -0.03
C LEU A 102 -16.61 -7.80 -0.97
N PRO A 103 -17.22 -7.87 -2.17
CA PRO A 103 -17.39 -6.70 -3.02
C PRO A 103 -18.14 -5.53 -2.34
N LEU A 104 -19.02 -5.80 -1.39
CA LEU A 104 -19.70 -4.75 -0.61
C LEU A 104 -18.75 -4.01 0.32
N ALA A 105 -17.83 -4.76 0.96
CA ALA A 105 -16.79 -4.17 1.79
C ALA A 105 -15.87 -3.25 0.97
N TRP A 106 -15.52 -3.66 -0.24
CA TRP A 106 -14.66 -2.87 -1.12
C TRP A 106 -15.34 -1.64 -1.69
N LYS A 107 -16.62 -1.71 -1.93
CA LYS A 107 -17.41 -0.51 -2.27
C LYS A 107 -17.33 0.54 -1.16
N ALA A 108 -17.37 0.11 0.10
CA ALA A 108 -17.18 1.01 1.24
C ALA A 108 -15.77 1.61 1.25
N LEU A 109 -14.72 0.80 1.01
CA LEU A 109 -13.33 1.28 0.93
C LEU A 109 -13.13 2.31 -0.19
N ALA A 110 -13.65 2.05 -1.38
CA ALA A 110 -13.59 2.98 -2.51
C ALA A 110 -14.30 4.31 -2.21
N ARG A 111 -15.41 4.26 -1.46
CA ARG A 111 -16.12 5.46 -0.97
C ARG A 111 -15.31 6.23 0.07
N ILE A 112 -14.67 5.52 1.01
CA ILE A 112 -13.77 6.14 2.00
C ILE A 112 -12.64 6.90 1.30
N ALA A 113 -11.96 6.26 0.34
CA ALA A 113 -10.91 6.90 -0.44
C ALA A 113 -11.38 8.20 -1.12
N ARG A 114 -12.57 8.18 -1.72
CA ARG A 114 -13.13 9.39 -2.33
C ARG A 114 -13.40 10.49 -1.30
N LYS A 115 -13.96 10.17 -0.14
CA LYS A 115 -14.18 11.14 0.95
C LYS A 115 -12.84 11.71 1.46
N GLN A 116 -11.80 10.90 1.55
CA GLN A 116 -10.45 11.32 1.93
C GLN A 116 -9.87 12.33 0.93
N LEU A 117 -9.95 12.03 -0.36
CA LEU A 117 -9.48 12.92 -1.44
C LEU A 117 -10.31 14.20 -1.60
N GLN A 118 -11.55 14.22 -1.11
CA GLN A 118 -12.42 15.40 -1.07
C GLN A 118 -12.29 16.19 0.24
N SER A 119 -11.50 15.71 1.21
CA SER A 119 -11.32 16.39 2.49
C SER A 119 -10.52 17.68 2.35
N GLU A 120 -10.82 18.64 3.21
CA GLU A 120 -10.09 19.92 3.22
C GLU A 120 -8.59 19.73 3.44
N THR A 121 -8.20 18.75 4.26
CA THR A 121 -6.80 18.42 4.51
C THR A 121 -6.08 18.01 3.22
N PHE A 122 -6.68 17.13 2.43
CA PHE A 122 -6.11 16.73 1.14
C PHE A 122 -6.12 17.89 0.14
N LEU A 123 -7.21 18.64 0.06
CA LEU A 123 -7.33 19.77 -0.88
C LEU A 123 -6.34 20.90 -0.57
N GLN A 124 -6.04 21.14 0.71
CA GLN A 124 -4.98 22.11 1.10
C GLN A 124 -3.61 21.62 0.65
N PHE A 125 -3.32 20.34 0.82
CA PHE A 125 -2.09 19.74 0.32
C PHE A 125 -1.99 19.86 -1.21
N ASP A 126 -3.05 19.50 -1.94
CA ASP A 126 -3.11 19.58 -3.41
C ASP A 126 -2.86 21.01 -3.91
N ARG A 127 -3.50 22.01 -3.29
CA ARG A 127 -3.27 23.42 -3.60
C ARG A 127 -1.84 23.88 -3.30
N ARG A 128 -1.28 23.44 -2.18
CA ARG A 128 0.10 23.75 -1.79
C ARG A 128 1.10 23.20 -2.80
N VAL A 129 0.98 21.91 -3.15
CA VAL A 129 1.87 21.26 -4.13
C VAL A 129 1.81 21.98 -5.49
N ALA A 130 0.61 22.37 -5.94
CA ALA A 130 0.44 23.13 -7.18
C ALA A 130 1.06 24.53 -7.09
N ALA A 131 0.85 25.26 -6.00
CA ALA A 131 1.36 26.61 -5.81
C ALA A 131 2.89 26.67 -5.68
N GLU A 132 3.49 25.69 -5.00
CA GLU A 132 4.94 25.59 -4.81
C GLU A 132 5.64 24.90 -6.01
N GLY A 133 4.89 24.38 -6.97
CA GLY A 133 5.44 23.68 -8.15
C GLY A 133 6.19 22.40 -7.78
N ILE A 134 5.75 21.70 -6.72
CA ILE A 134 6.39 20.47 -6.26
C ILE A 134 6.13 19.35 -7.27
N ASN A 135 7.19 18.72 -7.75
CA ASN A 135 7.14 17.52 -8.57
C ASN A 135 7.69 16.34 -7.78
N PHE A 136 7.10 15.18 -7.99
CA PHE A 136 7.52 13.94 -7.33
C PHE A 136 8.29 13.04 -8.31
N ASP A 137 9.36 12.43 -7.83
CA ASP A 137 10.21 11.50 -8.57
C ASP A 137 9.65 10.08 -8.53
N LEU A 138 8.86 9.77 -7.49
CA LEU A 138 8.28 8.45 -7.24
C LEU A 138 6.94 8.59 -6.54
N PHE A 139 6.00 7.70 -6.87
CA PHE A 139 4.74 7.55 -6.16
C PHE A 139 4.60 6.12 -5.61
N ILE A 140 4.40 6.00 -4.31
CA ILE A 140 4.12 4.73 -3.63
C ILE A 140 2.67 4.74 -3.19
N VAL A 141 1.92 3.70 -3.56
CA VAL A 141 0.50 3.61 -3.26
C VAL A 141 0.13 2.24 -2.69
N GLU A 142 -0.78 2.23 -1.74
CA GLU A 142 -1.41 0.99 -1.31
C GLU A 142 -2.17 0.35 -2.48
N PHE A 143 -1.95 -0.93 -2.72
CA PHE A 143 -2.42 -1.60 -3.93
C PHE A 143 -3.93 -1.52 -4.16
N TYR A 144 -4.76 -1.47 -3.11
CA TYR A 144 -6.21 -1.26 -3.23
C TYR A 144 -6.57 0.08 -3.85
N TYR A 145 -5.73 1.10 -3.67
CA TYR A 145 -6.04 2.47 -4.05
C TYR A 145 -5.28 2.94 -5.29
N PHE A 146 -4.54 2.03 -5.96
CA PHE A 146 -3.80 2.39 -7.17
C PHE A 146 -4.67 3.07 -8.26
N PRO A 147 -5.97 2.76 -8.46
CA PRO A 147 -6.78 3.44 -9.48
C PRO A 147 -6.90 4.95 -9.28
N PHE A 148 -6.77 5.43 -8.04
CA PHE A 148 -6.75 6.86 -7.74
C PHE A 148 -5.41 7.53 -8.06
N SER A 149 -4.35 6.77 -8.33
CA SER A 149 -3.00 7.28 -8.54
C SER A 149 -2.93 8.30 -9.68
N CYS A 150 -3.57 8.03 -10.80
CA CYS A 150 -3.55 8.93 -11.94
C CYS A 150 -4.30 10.24 -11.68
N ALA A 151 -5.39 10.17 -10.91
CA ALA A 151 -6.11 11.36 -10.48
C ALA A 151 -5.27 12.22 -9.52
N ILE A 152 -4.56 11.59 -8.58
CA ILE A 152 -3.66 12.28 -7.64
C ILE A 152 -2.48 12.89 -8.39
N LEU A 153 -1.85 12.13 -9.31
CA LEU A 153 -0.64 12.57 -10.03
C LEU A 153 -0.90 13.54 -11.19
N ARG A 154 -2.15 13.82 -11.54
CA ARG A 154 -2.52 14.61 -12.74
C ARG A 154 -1.82 15.97 -12.82
N ASN A 155 -1.58 16.61 -11.68
CA ASN A 155 -1.02 17.96 -11.59
C ASN A 155 0.48 17.95 -11.25
N TYR A 156 1.05 16.84 -10.80
CA TYR A 156 2.37 16.84 -10.18
C TYR A 156 3.46 16.32 -11.10
N THR A 157 3.25 15.13 -11.66
CA THR A 157 4.25 14.53 -12.56
C THR A 157 3.59 13.50 -13.46
N LYS A 158 3.57 13.77 -14.76
CA LYS A 158 3.02 12.83 -15.74
C LYS A 158 3.87 11.57 -15.93
N SER A 159 5.12 11.57 -15.48
CA SER A 159 6.12 10.51 -15.72
C SER A 159 6.62 9.79 -14.47
N ALA A 160 6.22 10.19 -13.25
CA ALA A 160 6.65 9.48 -12.05
C ALA A 160 6.24 8.01 -12.11
N PRO A 161 7.16 7.07 -11.88
CA PRO A 161 6.82 5.67 -11.75
C PRO A 161 5.91 5.45 -10.54
N ILE A 162 5.01 4.48 -10.67
CA ILE A 162 4.10 4.08 -9.59
C ILE A 162 4.58 2.73 -9.04
N ILE A 163 4.77 2.68 -7.74
CA ILE A 163 5.05 1.44 -7.02
C ILE A 163 3.83 1.12 -6.16
N THR A 164 3.24 -0.07 -6.32
CA THR A 164 2.25 -0.57 -5.38
C THR A 164 2.93 -1.25 -4.21
N LEU A 165 2.39 -1.07 -3.01
CA LEU A 165 2.81 -1.80 -1.82
C LEU A 165 1.59 -2.47 -1.21
N SER A 166 1.69 -3.78 -1.05
CA SER A 166 0.66 -4.60 -0.42
C SER A 166 1.07 -5.02 0.98
N SER A 167 0.22 -4.76 1.95
CA SER A 167 0.31 -5.35 3.29
C SER A 167 -0.12 -6.82 3.32
N MET A 168 -0.67 -7.30 2.22
CA MET A 168 -1.15 -8.67 2.01
C MET A 168 -0.07 -9.53 1.33
N PRO A 169 -0.20 -10.86 1.35
CA PRO A 169 0.76 -11.73 0.66
C PRO A 169 0.64 -11.71 -0.87
N THR A 170 -0.23 -10.90 -1.42
CA THR A 170 -0.49 -10.77 -2.85
C THR A 170 -0.94 -9.35 -3.18
N ASP A 171 -0.69 -8.92 -4.41
CA ASP A 171 -1.28 -7.74 -5.03
C ASP A 171 -2.17 -8.20 -6.20
N PHE A 172 -3.23 -8.89 -5.88
CA PHE A 172 -4.14 -9.51 -6.87
C PHE A 172 -4.83 -8.50 -7.82
N LEU A 173 -4.65 -7.20 -7.62
CA LEU A 173 -5.16 -6.17 -8.52
C LEU A 173 -4.19 -5.81 -9.64
N THR A 174 -2.90 -5.88 -9.38
CA THR A 174 -1.88 -5.34 -10.29
C THR A 174 -0.86 -6.37 -10.77
N GLU A 175 -0.71 -7.48 -10.07
CA GLU A 175 0.30 -8.51 -10.38
C GLU A 175 0.22 -9.06 -11.81
N GLU A 176 -0.99 -9.31 -12.33
CA GLU A 176 -1.16 -9.76 -13.72
C GLU A 176 -0.60 -8.76 -14.74
N THR A 177 -0.76 -7.46 -14.47
CA THR A 177 -0.22 -6.39 -15.31
C THR A 177 1.31 -6.39 -15.32
N LEU A 178 1.92 -6.90 -14.24
CA LEU A 178 3.36 -7.05 -14.08
C LEU A 178 3.88 -8.44 -14.48
N GLY A 179 3.04 -9.26 -15.11
CA GLY A 179 3.42 -10.58 -15.64
C GLY A 179 3.40 -11.71 -14.62
N SER A 180 2.77 -11.52 -13.47
CA SER A 180 2.56 -12.59 -12.50
C SER A 180 1.28 -13.37 -12.76
N PHE A 181 1.24 -14.63 -12.32
CA PHE A 181 0.07 -15.48 -12.44
C PHE A 181 -0.34 -16.06 -11.08
N GLU A 182 -1.63 -15.98 -10.80
CA GLU A 182 -2.25 -16.71 -9.69
C GLU A 182 -2.51 -18.16 -10.08
N HIS A 183 -1.68 -19.09 -9.59
CA HIS A 183 -1.84 -20.53 -9.84
C HIS A 183 -2.83 -21.16 -8.86
N LEU A 184 -4.11 -20.86 -9.01
CA LEU A 184 -5.19 -21.26 -8.11
C LEU A 184 -5.45 -22.78 -8.06
N SER A 185 -4.71 -23.59 -8.84
CA SER A 185 -4.79 -25.05 -8.79
C SER A 185 -3.93 -25.68 -7.69
N PHE A 186 -2.93 -24.98 -7.17
CA PHE A 186 -2.08 -25.44 -6.06
C PHE A 186 -1.85 -24.39 -4.97
N SER A 187 -1.98 -23.11 -5.30
CA SER A 187 -2.01 -22.01 -4.35
C SER A 187 -3.45 -21.53 -4.22
N PRO A 188 -4.14 -21.80 -3.10
CA PRO A 188 -5.54 -21.39 -2.95
C PRO A 188 -5.68 -19.89 -3.07
N SER A 189 -6.82 -19.43 -3.59
CA SER A 189 -7.17 -18.01 -3.55
C SER A 189 -7.13 -17.48 -2.11
N LEU A 190 -6.67 -16.24 -1.94
CA LEU A 190 -6.75 -15.51 -0.66
C LEU A 190 -8.19 -15.46 -0.09
N PHE A 191 -9.19 -15.63 -0.95
CA PHE A 191 -10.61 -15.58 -0.59
C PHE A 191 -11.21 -16.95 -0.26
N SER A 192 -10.39 -17.99 -0.11
CA SER A 192 -10.85 -19.35 0.20
C SER A 192 -10.09 -19.94 1.39
N ASP A 193 -10.77 -20.79 2.16
CA ASP A 193 -10.23 -21.48 3.34
C ASP A 193 -9.57 -22.81 2.96
N TYR A 194 -9.10 -22.96 1.73
CA TYR A 194 -8.51 -24.21 1.26
C TYR A 194 -7.00 -24.26 1.51
N THR A 195 -6.49 -25.49 1.50
CA THR A 195 -5.05 -25.76 1.53
C THR A 195 -4.54 -26.09 0.13
N ASP A 196 -3.25 -26.36 -0.01
CA ASP A 196 -2.59 -26.84 -1.23
C ASP A 196 -3.16 -28.18 -1.77
N ARG A 197 -3.87 -28.95 -0.90
CA ARG A 197 -4.45 -30.27 -1.24
C ARG A 197 -5.93 -30.16 -1.63
N MET A 198 -6.25 -29.30 -2.56
CA MET A 198 -7.62 -29.09 -3.01
C MET A 198 -8.14 -30.23 -3.91
N SER A 199 -9.39 -30.65 -3.66
CA SER A 199 -10.16 -31.45 -4.62
C SER A 199 -10.47 -30.64 -5.89
N LEU A 200 -10.92 -31.30 -6.94
CA LEU A 200 -11.29 -30.63 -8.19
C LEU A 200 -12.37 -29.55 -7.99
N LEU A 201 -13.37 -29.84 -7.15
CA LEU A 201 -14.45 -28.89 -6.87
C LEU A 201 -13.93 -27.67 -6.07
N GLN A 202 -13.02 -27.87 -5.14
CA GLN A 202 -12.39 -26.79 -4.40
C GLN A 202 -11.50 -25.91 -5.31
N LYS A 203 -10.78 -26.51 -6.26
CA LYS A 203 -10.01 -25.75 -7.26
C LYS A 203 -10.91 -24.90 -8.16
N LEU A 204 -12.03 -25.46 -8.61
CA LEU A 204 -13.02 -24.71 -9.39
C LEU A 204 -13.63 -23.56 -8.57
N ASP A 205 -14.02 -23.82 -7.32
CA ASP A 205 -14.57 -22.80 -6.44
C ASP A 205 -13.54 -21.70 -6.14
N SER A 206 -12.29 -22.07 -5.86
CA SER A 206 -11.20 -21.11 -5.66
C SER A 206 -11.01 -20.24 -6.90
N TRP A 207 -11.02 -20.82 -8.09
CA TRP A 207 -10.87 -20.11 -9.35
C TRP A 207 -12.06 -19.18 -9.64
N ILE A 208 -13.28 -19.68 -9.57
CA ILE A 208 -14.49 -18.90 -9.85
C ILE A 208 -14.63 -17.76 -8.85
N SER A 209 -14.47 -18.04 -7.56
CA SER A 209 -14.59 -17.01 -6.52
C SER A 209 -13.51 -15.95 -6.64
N HIS A 210 -12.27 -16.32 -6.92
CA HIS A 210 -11.17 -15.36 -7.10
C HIS A 210 -11.49 -14.36 -8.22
N TYR A 211 -11.75 -14.85 -9.43
CA TYR A 211 -12.00 -13.97 -10.57
C TYR A 211 -13.28 -13.15 -10.43
N TYR A 212 -14.33 -13.71 -9.84
CA TYR A 212 -15.53 -12.96 -9.53
C TYR A 212 -15.23 -11.79 -8.58
N ILE A 213 -14.54 -12.07 -7.48
CA ILE A 213 -14.25 -11.08 -6.44
C ILE A 213 -13.32 -9.98 -6.99
N VAL A 214 -12.25 -10.36 -7.67
CA VAL A 214 -11.28 -9.40 -8.25
C VAL A 214 -11.94 -8.54 -9.34
N SER A 215 -12.79 -9.13 -10.18
CA SER A 215 -13.55 -8.41 -11.20
C SER A 215 -14.48 -7.36 -10.57
N LYS A 216 -15.24 -7.76 -9.54
CA LYS A 216 -16.16 -6.84 -8.84
C LYS A 216 -15.41 -5.73 -8.10
N LEU A 217 -14.26 -6.04 -7.51
CA LEU A 217 -13.42 -5.01 -6.88
C LEU A 217 -12.91 -4.00 -7.91
N ASN A 218 -12.38 -4.47 -9.03
CA ASN A 218 -11.92 -3.59 -10.12
C ASN A 218 -13.05 -2.69 -10.63
N GLU A 219 -14.26 -3.24 -10.81
CA GLU A 219 -15.46 -2.50 -11.23
C GLU A 219 -15.80 -1.37 -10.23
N GLU A 220 -15.88 -1.69 -8.93
CA GLU A 220 -16.24 -0.70 -7.90
C GLU A 220 -15.16 0.38 -7.74
N LEU A 221 -13.89 0.03 -7.87
CA LEU A 221 -12.80 0.99 -7.85
C LEU A 221 -12.81 1.90 -9.09
N ASP A 222 -13.05 1.35 -10.28
CA ASP A 222 -13.15 2.14 -11.52
C ASP A 222 -14.33 3.13 -11.45
N ILE A 223 -15.51 2.66 -11.04
CA ILE A 223 -16.68 3.54 -10.83
C ILE A 223 -16.34 4.66 -9.85
N SER A 224 -15.67 4.33 -8.74
CA SER A 224 -15.37 5.30 -7.70
C SER A 224 -14.36 6.35 -8.13
N VAL A 225 -13.30 5.96 -8.85
CA VAL A 225 -12.29 6.91 -9.33
C VAL A 225 -12.84 7.82 -10.44
N ARG A 226 -13.64 7.28 -11.38
CA ARG A 226 -14.29 8.09 -12.42
C ARG A 226 -15.24 9.10 -11.79
N ARG A 227 -16.06 8.68 -10.84
CA ARG A 227 -16.94 9.56 -10.10
C ARG A 227 -16.14 10.66 -9.37
N TYR A 228 -15.03 10.30 -8.72
CA TYR A 228 -14.17 11.28 -8.08
C TYR A 228 -13.62 12.32 -9.09
N CYS A 229 -13.08 11.86 -10.22
CA CYS A 229 -12.55 12.75 -11.25
C CYS A 229 -13.62 13.73 -11.77
N LYS A 230 -14.81 13.22 -12.04
CA LYS A 230 -15.95 14.01 -12.50
C LYS A 230 -16.41 15.07 -11.48
N GLU A 231 -16.56 14.67 -10.22
CA GLU A 231 -17.00 15.55 -9.13
C GLU A 231 -15.94 16.62 -8.78
N ALA A 232 -14.65 16.24 -8.80
CA ALA A 232 -13.57 17.11 -8.38
C ALA A 232 -13.05 18.05 -9.50
N TYR A 233 -13.11 17.61 -10.77
CA TYR A 233 -12.45 18.31 -11.86
C TYR A 233 -13.34 18.61 -13.06
N GLY A 234 -14.47 17.93 -13.19
CA GLY A 234 -15.40 18.04 -14.31
C GLY A 234 -15.51 16.76 -15.14
N PRO A 235 -16.59 16.66 -15.97
CA PRO A 235 -16.88 15.42 -16.71
C PRO A 235 -15.78 15.00 -17.69
N GLU A 236 -15.05 15.95 -18.26
CA GLU A 236 -13.94 15.71 -19.19
C GLU A 236 -12.74 15.00 -18.55
N TYR A 237 -12.70 14.97 -17.22
CA TYR A 237 -11.61 14.32 -16.46
C TYR A 237 -11.87 12.85 -16.09
N GLU A 238 -13.06 12.30 -16.42
CA GLU A 238 -13.35 10.88 -16.17
C GLU A 238 -12.32 9.95 -16.80
N MET A 239 -11.78 10.31 -17.96
CA MET A 239 -10.80 9.51 -18.69
C MET A 239 -9.41 9.47 -18.05
N ILE A 240 -9.13 10.28 -17.03
CA ILE A 240 -7.84 10.21 -16.29
C ILE A 240 -7.61 8.83 -15.67
N ALA A 241 -8.68 8.12 -15.32
CA ALA A 241 -8.59 6.76 -14.80
C ALA A 241 -8.09 5.75 -15.84
N ASP A 242 -8.24 6.06 -17.13
CA ASP A 242 -7.89 5.14 -18.20
C ASP A 242 -6.37 4.97 -18.31
N GLY A 243 -5.94 3.74 -18.47
CA GLY A 243 -4.53 3.39 -18.61
C GLY A 243 -3.67 3.54 -17.35
N CYS A 244 -4.25 3.91 -16.20
CA CYS A 244 -3.48 4.09 -14.97
C CYS A 244 -2.74 2.81 -14.56
N LYS A 245 -3.35 1.66 -14.76
CA LYS A 245 -2.76 0.34 -14.45
C LYS A 245 -1.45 0.09 -15.21
N SER A 246 -1.32 0.57 -16.45
CA SER A 246 -0.10 0.41 -17.26
C SER A 246 1.09 1.26 -16.77
N ARG A 247 0.87 2.20 -15.84
CA ARG A 247 1.92 3.04 -15.26
C ARG A 247 2.60 2.40 -14.04
N ILE A 248 2.07 1.29 -13.54
CA ILE A 248 2.66 0.57 -12.42
C ILE A 248 3.96 -0.07 -12.90
N SER A 249 5.06 0.27 -12.23
CA SER A 249 6.41 -0.18 -12.58
C SER A 249 6.87 -1.34 -11.72
N LEU A 250 6.37 -1.43 -10.49
CA LEU A 250 6.80 -2.41 -9.48
C LEU A 250 5.67 -2.66 -8.47
N SER A 251 5.56 -3.89 -8.00
CA SER A 251 4.73 -4.24 -6.85
C SER A 251 5.57 -4.86 -5.74
N LEU A 252 5.41 -4.34 -4.53
CA LEU A 252 6.03 -4.85 -3.31
C LEU A 252 4.96 -5.57 -2.49
N ILE A 253 5.15 -6.84 -2.20
CA ILE A 253 4.17 -7.64 -1.46
C ILE A 253 4.73 -8.16 -0.15
N ALA A 254 3.91 -8.16 0.91
CA ALA A 254 4.28 -8.65 2.25
C ALA A 254 4.24 -10.19 2.32
N SER A 255 4.85 -10.85 1.35
CA SER A 255 4.96 -12.30 1.26
C SER A 255 6.40 -12.78 1.36
N ASN A 256 6.55 -14.05 1.66
CA ASN A 256 7.82 -14.76 1.60
C ASN A 256 7.55 -16.26 1.41
N ALA A 257 8.24 -16.88 0.47
CA ALA A 257 8.09 -18.30 0.16
C ALA A 257 8.36 -19.25 1.36
N MET A 258 8.96 -18.77 2.45
CA MET A 258 9.19 -19.58 3.65
C MET A 258 7.91 -19.83 4.49
N TYR A 259 6.91 -18.96 4.37
CA TYR A 259 5.66 -19.08 5.15
C TYR A 259 4.39 -18.96 4.30
N GLY A 260 4.53 -18.64 3.02
CA GLY A 260 3.44 -18.60 2.05
C GLY A 260 3.48 -19.75 1.06
N PHE A 261 2.48 -19.84 0.20
CA PHE A 261 2.52 -20.73 -0.94
C PHE A 261 3.52 -20.23 -1.99
N PRO A 262 4.30 -21.12 -2.63
CA PRO A 262 5.16 -20.76 -3.75
C PRO A 262 4.33 -20.14 -4.89
N ARG A 263 4.79 -19.00 -5.42
CA ARG A 263 4.08 -18.25 -6.46
C ARG A 263 5.00 -18.00 -7.66
N LEU A 264 4.42 -17.94 -8.84
CA LEU A 264 5.14 -17.53 -10.05
C LEU A 264 5.01 -16.01 -10.19
N LEU A 265 6.04 -15.31 -9.74
CA LEU A 265 6.08 -13.86 -9.76
C LEU A 265 6.83 -13.37 -10.99
N GLY A 266 6.30 -12.32 -11.63
CA GLY A 266 7.00 -11.56 -12.65
C GLY A 266 8.20 -10.82 -12.06
N PRO A 267 9.14 -10.36 -12.88
CA PRO A 267 10.38 -9.70 -12.41
C PRO A 267 10.11 -8.39 -11.67
N ASN A 268 8.94 -7.80 -11.88
CA ASN A 268 8.54 -6.54 -11.27
C ASN A 268 7.59 -6.74 -10.06
N VAL A 269 7.53 -7.94 -9.51
CA VAL A 269 6.83 -8.23 -8.25
C VAL A 269 7.84 -8.78 -7.26
N ILE A 270 8.03 -8.10 -6.14
CA ILE A 270 9.07 -8.42 -5.15
C ILE A 270 8.41 -8.79 -3.82
N GLU A 271 8.74 -9.97 -3.32
CA GLU A 271 8.42 -10.37 -1.96
C GLU A 271 9.36 -9.69 -0.97
N THR A 272 8.83 -8.74 -0.21
CA THR A 272 9.61 -7.98 0.78
C THR A 272 9.58 -8.60 2.17
N GLY A 273 8.66 -9.53 2.39
CA GLY A 273 8.36 -9.98 3.73
C GLY A 273 7.77 -8.87 4.61
N PRO A 274 7.74 -9.07 5.92
CA PRO A 274 7.14 -8.13 6.87
C PRO A 274 8.10 -6.96 7.19
N LEU A 275 8.06 -5.91 6.41
CA LEU A 275 8.92 -4.70 6.52
C LEU A 275 8.89 -4.04 7.92
N HIS A 276 7.82 -4.23 8.66
CA HIS A 276 7.62 -3.63 10.00
C HIS A 276 8.33 -4.37 11.14
N ILE A 277 8.88 -5.57 10.89
CA ILE A 277 9.60 -6.32 11.94
C ILE A 277 10.88 -5.58 12.31
N ARG A 278 11.03 -5.36 13.60
CA ARG A 278 12.18 -4.71 14.22
C ARG A 278 12.85 -5.67 15.21
N THR A 279 14.02 -5.29 15.68
CA THR A 279 14.68 -6.01 16.78
C THR A 279 13.70 -6.13 17.95
N PRO A 280 13.45 -7.35 18.46
CA PRO A 280 12.55 -7.56 19.56
C PRO A 280 12.94 -6.73 20.78
N LYS A 281 11.94 -6.14 21.44
CA LYS A 281 12.13 -5.51 22.74
C LYS A 281 12.13 -6.58 23.83
N ASP A 282 12.73 -6.23 24.97
CA ASP A 282 12.61 -7.09 26.16
C ASP A 282 11.14 -7.30 26.52
N LEU A 283 10.79 -8.52 26.85
CA LEU A 283 9.44 -8.83 27.33
C LEU A 283 9.21 -8.15 28.68
N PRO A 284 8.02 -7.61 28.95
CA PRO A 284 7.60 -7.23 30.29
C PRO A 284 7.83 -8.35 31.29
N GLN A 285 8.16 -8.02 32.53
CA GLN A 285 8.60 -9.00 33.53
C GLN A 285 7.52 -10.05 33.87
N ASP A 286 6.25 -9.65 33.88
CA ASP A 286 5.10 -10.51 34.06
C ASP A 286 5.00 -11.58 32.96
N LEU A 287 5.18 -11.16 31.69
CA LEU A 287 5.21 -12.10 30.54
C LEU A 287 6.45 -13.00 30.58
N LYS A 288 7.62 -12.48 30.95
CA LYS A 288 8.82 -13.32 31.15
C LYS A 288 8.56 -14.39 32.19
N ASN A 289 7.99 -13.99 33.33
CA ASN A 289 7.69 -14.93 34.41
C ASN A 289 6.68 -16.00 33.99
N TRP A 290 5.62 -15.61 33.26
CA TRP A 290 4.64 -16.52 32.73
C TRP A 290 5.24 -17.50 31.70
N TRP A 291 6.09 -17.00 30.80
CA TRP A 291 6.73 -17.82 29.78
C TRP A 291 7.72 -18.84 30.37
N MET A 292 8.47 -18.43 31.38
CA MET A 292 9.48 -19.26 32.06
C MET A 292 8.91 -20.14 33.21
N ALA A 293 7.64 -19.97 33.55
CA ALA A 293 7.00 -20.80 34.53
C ALA A 293 7.00 -22.27 34.10
N PRO A 294 7.28 -23.24 35.01
CA PRO A 294 7.24 -24.65 34.68
C PRO A 294 5.87 -25.02 34.11
N LYS A 295 5.84 -25.48 32.87
CA LYS A 295 4.60 -26.00 32.29
C LYS A 295 4.27 -27.28 33.02
N LYS A 296 3.14 -27.34 33.73
CA LYS A 296 2.61 -28.62 34.25
C LYS A 296 2.29 -29.45 33.00
N VAL A 297 3.03 -30.55 32.84
CA VAL A 297 2.78 -31.59 31.85
C VAL A 297 1.57 -32.41 32.32
#